data_e4fe81d06fb9b35bcfb25419b8f4a049
#
_entry.id   e4fe81d06fb9b35bcfb25419b8f4a049
#
_cell.length_a   1.000
_cell.length_b   1.000
_cell.length_c   1.000
_cell.angle_alpha   90.00
_cell.angle_beta   90.00
_cell.angle_gamma   90.00
#
_symmetry.space_group_name_H-M   'P 1'
#
loop_
_entity.id
_entity.type
_entity.pdbx_description
1 polymer ?
#
loop_
_entity_poly.entity_id
_entity_poly.type
_entity_poly.pdbx_seq_one_letter_code
_entity_poly.pdbx_strand_id
1 'polypeptide(L)'
;MSKPLEFKNRRDFLKKLGTASAATLAMGAPRSFGDEIEQPEAKADCCILLWMGGGMAAPDTFDPKHYEPFRKGLKVSDVGSTFPAIPTSVSGINFTEGFEEVAKVMDRGTLIRSAVQPDLGHILHSRHQYHWHTGYVPPQTVAAPHIGAWMAKVLGQRNEAMP
;
A
#
# COMPACT_ATOMS: atom_id res chain seq x y z
N MET A 1 -24.86 29.47 3.52
CA MET A 1 -24.94 29.26 2.05
C MET A 1 -23.94 30.21 1.40
N SER A 2 -22.81 29.67 0.92
CA SER A 2 -21.77 30.44 0.23
C SER A 2 -22.25 30.69 -1.23
N LYS A 3 -22.20 31.94 -1.69
CA LYS A 3 -22.49 32.27 -3.09
C LYS A 3 -21.46 31.61 -4.01
N PRO A 4 -21.86 31.04 -5.16
CA PRO A 4 -20.93 30.51 -6.14
C PRO A 4 -20.04 31.64 -6.68
N LEU A 5 -18.76 31.34 -6.92
CA LEU A 5 -17.81 32.25 -7.53
C LEU A 5 -18.16 32.47 -9.02
N GLU A 6 -18.69 33.65 -9.34
CA GLU A 6 -18.91 34.04 -10.72
C GLU A 6 -17.63 34.59 -11.36
N PHE A 7 -17.29 34.07 -12.52
CA PHE A 7 -16.14 34.53 -13.31
C PHE A 7 -16.69 35.27 -14.56
N LYS A 8 -16.39 36.57 -14.66
CA LYS A 8 -16.90 37.40 -15.78
C LYS A 8 -16.13 37.18 -17.11
N ASN A 9 -14.85 36.77 -17.05
CA ASN A 9 -14.06 36.47 -18.25
C ASN A 9 -12.78 35.68 -17.84
N ARG A 10 -12.02 35.15 -18.85
CA ARG A 10 -10.77 34.42 -18.67
C ARG A 10 -9.71 35.19 -17.86
N ARG A 11 -9.63 36.49 -18.03
CA ARG A 11 -8.65 37.34 -17.34
C ARG A 11 -8.98 37.48 -15.85
N ASP A 12 -10.24 37.52 -15.49
CA ASP A 12 -10.71 37.55 -14.10
C ASP A 12 -10.48 36.22 -13.39
N PHE A 13 -10.70 35.12 -14.11
CA PHE A 13 -10.33 33.78 -13.64
C PHE A 13 -8.84 33.66 -13.35
N LEU A 14 -7.97 34.07 -14.28
CA LEU A 14 -6.51 34.00 -14.11
C LEU A 14 -6.00 34.92 -12.98
N LYS A 15 -6.59 36.11 -12.82
CA LYS A 15 -6.24 36.99 -11.68
C LYS A 15 -6.60 36.37 -10.35
N LYS A 16 -7.79 35.78 -10.21
CA LYS A 16 -8.24 35.12 -8.98
C LYS A 16 -7.43 33.84 -8.70
N LEU A 17 -7.04 33.11 -9.72
CA LEU A 17 -6.15 31.97 -9.60
C LEU A 17 -4.75 32.38 -9.16
N GLY A 18 -4.20 33.46 -9.76
CA GLY A 18 -2.90 34.01 -9.39
C GLY A 18 -2.83 34.54 -7.96
N THR A 19 -3.89 35.19 -7.47
CA THR A 19 -3.97 35.62 -6.07
C THR A 19 -4.11 34.47 -5.10
N ALA A 20 -4.85 33.41 -5.45
CA ALA A 20 -4.94 32.20 -4.63
C ALA A 20 -3.58 31.46 -4.55
N SER A 21 -2.86 31.38 -5.67
CA SER A 21 -1.53 30.77 -5.71
C SER A 21 -0.49 31.58 -4.95
N ALA A 22 -0.53 32.92 -5.02
CA ALA A 22 0.36 33.79 -4.25
C ALA A 22 0.09 33.71 -2.75
N ALA A 23 -1.17 33.57 -2.35
CA ALA A 23 -1.53 33.38 -0.94
C ALA A 23 -1.02 32.04 -0.39
N THR A 24 -1.05 30.96 -1.18
CA THR A 24 -0.48 29.67 -0.76
C THR A 24 1.04 29.71 -0.67
N LEU A 25 1.74 30.44 -1.53
CA LEU A 25 3.18 30.63 -1.47
C LEU A 25 3.60 31.53 -0.27
N ALA A 26 2.80 32.53 0.07
CA ALA A 26 3.08 33.45 1.19
C ALA A 26 2.79 32.81 2.56
N MET A 27 1.99 31.73 2.61
CA MET A 27 1.61 31.03 3.85
C MET A 27 2.56 29.88 4.23
N GLY A 28 3.67 29.68 3.50
CA GLY A 28 4.58 28.55 3.73
C GLY A 28 4.04 27.22 3.17
N ALA A 29 4.86 26.19 3.25
CA ALA A 29 4.59 24.87 2.69
C ALA A 29 3.14 24.40 2.87
N PRO A 30 2.57 23.65 1.93
CA PRO A 30 1.20 23.19 1.99
C PRO A 30 0.98 22.49 3.33
N ARG A 31 0.17 23.11 4.18
CA ARG A 31 -0.33 22.44 5.37
C ARG A 31 -1.19 21.27 4.87
N SER A 32 -0.75 20.06 5.13
CA SER A 32 -1.64 18.93 5.05
C SER A 32 -2.83 19.22 5.96
N PHE A 33 -4.02 19.31 5.39
CA PHE A 33 -5.26 19.36 6.13
C PHE A 33 -5.50 17.95 6.74
N GLY A 34 -4.78 17.65 7.78
CA GLY A 34 -4.99 16.52 8.66
C GLY A 34 -4.66 17.03 10.03
N ASP A 35 -5.52 16.72 10.98
CA ASP A 35 -5.16 16.87 12.38
C ASP A 35 -3.76 16.31 12.57
N GLU A 36 -2.95 16.94 13.40
CA GLU A 36 -1.63 16.45 13.76
C GLU A 36 -1.80 14.98 14.14
N ILE A 37 -1.45 14.08 13.23
CA ILE A 37 -1.53 12.64 13.51
C ILE A 37 -0.48 12.42 14.58
N GLU A 38 -0.93 12.25 15.81
CA GLU A 38 -0.08 11.89 16.93
C GLU A 38 0.70 10.64 16.50
N GLN A 39 2.00 10.82 16.26
CA GLN A 39 2.86 9.73 15.83
C GLN A 39 2.98 8.75 17.00
N PRO A 40 2.60 7.49 16.84
CA PRO A 40 2.72 6.53 17.91
C PRO A 40 4.19 6.40 18.31
N GLU A 41 4.42 6.30 19.62
CA GLU A 41 5.76 6.06 20.15
C GLU A 41 6.38 4.81 19.52
N ALA A 42 7.59 4.93 19.02
CA ALA A 42 8.31 3.82 18.42
C ALA A 42 8.66 2.76 19.49
N LYS A 43 8.08 1.57 19.35
CA LYS A 43 8.27 0.45 20.30
C LYS A 43 8.95 -0.76 19.67
N ALA A 44 9.21 -0.72 18.37
CA ALA A 44 9.80 -1.84 17.65
C ALA A 44 11.32 -1.63 17.47
N ASP A 45 12.09 -2.61 17.90
CA ASP A 45 13.56 -2.63 17.76
C ASP A 45 14.02 -3.31 16.48
N CYS A 46 13.17 -4.07 15.83
CA CYS A 46 13.49 -4.75 14.58
C CYS A 46 12.29 -4.84 13.65
N CYS A 47 12.57 -4.96 12.35
CA CYS A 47 11.58 -5.22 11.32
C CYS A 47 11.99 -6.46 10.54
N ILE A 48 11.09 -7.45 10.47
CA ILE A 48 11.27 -8.67 9.69
C ILE A 48 10.36 -8.62 8.49
N LEU A 49 10.93 -8.52 7.29
CA LEU A 49 10.20 -8.57 6.04
C LEU A 49 10.07 -10.02 5.56
N LEU A 50 8.84 -10.55 5.61
CA LEU A 50 8.50 -11.84 5.00
C LEU A 50 8.04 -11.60 3.57
N TRP A 51 8.95 -11.70 2.63
CA TRP A 51 8.66 -11.47 1.24
C TRP A 51 8.21 -12.75 0.53
N MET A 52 6.97 -12.78 0.09
CA MET A 52 6.39 -13.90 -0.66
C MET A 52 6.43 -13.60 -2.16
N GLY A 53 7.58 -13.78 -2.77
CA GLY A 53 7.92 -13.31 -4.12
C GLY A 53 7.23 -14.03 -5.28
N GLY A 54 6.46 -15.08 -5.02
CA GLY A 54 5.79 -15.89 -6.05
C GLY A 54 4.46 -15.32 -6.58
N GLY A 55 4.00 -14.18 -6.03
CA GLY A 55 2.73 -13.58 -6.44
C GLY A 55 1.53 -14.34 -5.89
N MET A 56 1.42 -14.44 -4.57
CA MET A 56 0.26 -15.08 -3.91
C MET A 56 -1.03 -14.36 -4.29
N ALA A 57 -2.03 -15.14 -4.70
CA ALA A 57 -3.34 -14.60 -5.00
C ALA A 57 -4.05 -14.15 -3.72
N ALA A 58 -4.51 -12.91 -3.67
CA ALA A 58 -5.23 -12.38 -2.52
C ALA A 58 -6.47 -13.23 -2.13
N PRO A 59 -7.28 -13.74 -3.10
CA PRO A 59 -8.42 -14.59 -2.79
C PRO A 59 -8.06 -15.95 -2.17
N ASP A 60 -6.83 -16.41 -2.37
CA ASP A 60 -6.37 -17.70 -1.83
C ASP A 60 -5.47 -17.53 -0.60
N THR A 61 -5.45 -16.34 0.00
CA THR A 61 -4.64 -16.03 1.19
C THR A 61 -5.41 -15.19 2.21
N PHE A 62 -5.24 -13.88 2.17
CA PHE A 62 -5.72 -12.95 3.22
C PHE A 62 -7.04 -12.25 2.87
N ASP A 63 -7.59 -12.46 1.69
CA ASP A 63 -8.85 -11.86 1.26
C ASP A 63 -9.73 -12.88 0.51
N PRO A 64 -10.13 -13.98 1.19
CA PRO A 64 -10.95 -15.01 0.56
C PRO A 64 -12.26 -14.42 0.07
N LYS A 65 -12.64 -14.88 -1.13
CA LYS A 65 -13.89 -14.55 -1.78
C LYS A 65 -14.86 -15.71 -1.65
N HIS A 66 -15.92 -15.70 -2.44
CA HIS A 66 -16.85 -16.82 -2.52
C HIS A 66 -16.11 -18.09 -2.93
N TYR A 67 -16.27 -19.16 -2.16
CA TYR A 67 -15.74 -20.47 -2.47
C TYR A 67 -16.86 -21.37 -3.02
N GLU A 68 -16.61 -22.00 -4.14
CA GLU A 68 -17.45 -23.07 -4.68
C GLU A 68 -16.54 -24.24 -5.10
N PRO A 69 -16.83 -25.47 -4.63
CA PRO A 69 -16.05 -26.64 -5.02
C PRO A 69 -15.99 -26.81 -6.54
N PHE A 70 -14.81 -27.15 -7.05
CA PHE A 70 -14.63 -27.33 -8.49
C PHE A 70 -15.59 -28.37 -9.05
N ARG A 71 -16.26 -27.99 -10.14
CA ARG A 71 -17.07 -28.88 -10.97
C ARG A 71 -16.86 -28.57 -12.46
N LYS A 72 -16.96 -29.58 -13.30
CA LYS A 72 -16.87 -29.37 -14.75
C LYS A 72 -17.96 -28.41 -15.24
N GLY A 73 -17.57 -27.41 -16.00
CA GLY A 73 -18.49 -26.40 -16.53
C GLY A 73 -18.73 -25.20 -15.62
N LEU A 74 -18.02 -25.09 -14.48
CA LEU A 74 -18.01 -23.89 -13.68
C LEU A 74 -17.49 -22.71 -14.51
N LYS A 75 -18.22 -21.58 -14.48
CA LYS A 75 -17.79 -20.37 -15.18
C LYS A 75 -16.65 -19.71 -14.43
N VAL A 76 -15.73 -19.10 -15.15
CA VAL A 76 -14.59 -18.36 -14.55
C VAL A 76 -15.09 -17.22 -13.65
N SER A 77 -16.21 -16.59 -13.98
CA SER A 77 -16.84 -15.55 -13.17
C SER A 77 -17.30 -16.03 -11.78
N ASP A 78 -17.52 -17.33 -11.62
CA ASP A 78 -18.05 -17.92 -10.40
C ASP A 78 -16.92 -18.44 -9.48
N VAL A 79 -15.68 -18.44 -10.00
CA VAL A 79 -14.49 -18.84 -9.25
C VAL A 79 -13.96 -17.63 -8.47
N GLY A 80 -14.26 -17.57 -7.19
CA GLY A 80 -13.81 -16.47 -6.32
C GLY A 80 -12.57 -16.81 -5.49
N SER A 81 -12.50 -18.03 -4.97
CA SER A 81 -11.38 -18.55 -4.18
C SER A 81 -11.19 -20.03 -4.46
N THR A 82 -9.96 -20.53 -4.36
CA THR A 82 -9.64 -21.95 -4.55
C THR A 82 -9.96 -22.77 -3.31
N PHE A 83 -9.94 -22.14 -2.12
CA PHE A 83 -10.15 -22.77 -0.83
C PHE A 83 -11.22 -22.03 -0.03
N PRO A 84 -11.87 -22.70 0.93
CA PRO A 84 -12.85 -22.06 1.81
C PRO A 84 -12.22 -21.01 2.74
N ALA A 85 -13.07 -20.10 3.21
CA ALA A 85 -12.67 -19.10 4.19
C ALA A 85 -12.77 -19.68 5.60
N ILE A 86 -11.81 -19.32 6.44
CA ILE A 86 -11.80 -19.60 7.88
C ILE A 86 -11.85 -18.29 8.67
N PRO A 87 -12.51 -18.26 9.84
CA PRO A 87 -12.53 -17.08 10.70
C PRO A 87 -11.15 -16.84 11.32
N THR A 88 -10.86 -15.57 11.58
CA THR A 88 -9.67 -15.18 12.35
C THR A 88 -10.05 -14.84 13.80
N SER A 89 -9.05 -14.50 14.63
CA SER A 89 -9.28 -13.98 15.99
C SER A 89 -10.01 -12.63 16.00
N VAL A 90 -10.13 -11.96 14.85
CA VAL A 90 -10.83 -10.68 14.70
C VAL A 90 -12.14 -10.87 13.95
N SER A 91 -13.25 -10.48 14.57
CA SER A 91 -14.57 -10.58 13.94
C SER A 91 -14.64 -9.82 12.63
N GLY A 92 -15.20 -10.45 11.59
CA GLY A 92 -15.35 -9.86 10.26
C GLY A 92 -14.10 -9.93 9.37
N ILE A 93 -13.00 -10.49 9.87
CA ILE A 93 -11.82 -10.79 9.09
C ILE A 93 -11.69 -12.30 8.91
N ASN A 94 -11.65 -12.75 7.67
CA ASN A 94 -11.43 -14.15 7.33
C ASN A 94 -10.14 -14.31 6.53
N PHE A 95 -9.49 -15.45 6.71
CA PHE A 95 -8.37 -15.90 5.87
C PHE A 95 -8.78 -17.15 5.11
N THR A 96 -7.96 -17.61 4.20
CA THR A 96 -8.17 -18.86 3.48
C THR A 96 -7.71 -20.04 4.34
N GLU A 97 -8.37 -21.19 4.20
CA GLU A 97 -7.93 -22.47 4.77
C GLU A 97 -6.44 -22.72 4.49
N GLY A 98 -5.71 -23.22 5.48
CA GLY A 98 -4.24 -23.35 5.45
C GLY A 98 -3.51 -22.22 6.18
N PHE A 99 -4.21 -21.14 6.58
CA PHE A 99 -3.64 -20.01 7.33
C PHE A 99 -4.10 -20.00 8.80
N GLU A 100 -4.45 -21.14 9.38
CA GLU A 100 -5.02 -21.26 10.72
C GLU A 100 -4.15 -20.63 11.80
N GLU A 101 -2.83 -20.82 11.72
CA GLU A 101 -1.91 -20.28 12.73
C GLU A 101 -1.79 -18.75 12.63
N VAL A 102 -1.82 -18.21 11.43
CA VAL A 102 -1.82 -16.75 11.21
C VAL A 102 -3.17 -16.15 11.61
N ALA A 103 -4.26 -16.85 11.33
CA ALA A 103 -5.61 -16.44 11.71
C ALA A 103 -5.79 -16.28 13.23
N LYS A 104 -5.14 -17.13 14.03
CA LYS A 104 -5.18 -17.06 15.50
C LYS A 104 -4.56 -15.79 16.08
N VAL A 105 -3.60 -15.19 15.38
CA VAL A 105 -2.83 -14.02 15.84
C VAL A 105 -3.17 -12.74 15.08
N MET A 106 -4.28 -12.72 14.32
CA MET A 106 -4.70 -11.55 13.54
C MET A 106 -4.98 -10.31 14.39
N ASP A 107 -5.34 -10.48 15.66
CA ASP A 107 -5.49 -9.40 16.64
C ASP A 107 -4.21 -8.57 16.87
N ARG A 108 -3.06 -9.10 16.46
CA ARG A 108 -1.73 -8.44 16.53
C ARG A 108 -1.30 -7.81 15.20
N GLY A 109 -2.13 -7.89 14.17
CA GLY A 109 -1.79 -7.49 12.82
C GLY A 109 -2.74 -6.46 12.23
N THR A 110 -2.28 -5.81 11.17
CA THR A 110 -3.12 -4.96 10.32
C THR A 110 -3.19 -5.55 8.93
N LEU A 111 -4.40 -5.78 8.44
CA LEU A 111 -4.65 -6.27 7.09
C LEU A 111 -4.97 -5.11 6.15
N ILE A 112 -4.14 -4.90 5.13
CA ILE A 112 -4.34 -3.87 4.11
C ILE A 112 -4.83 -4.55 2.82
N ARG A 113 -6.13 -4.47 2.54
CA ARG A 113 -6.75 -5.04 1.33
C ARG A 113 -6.76 -4.10 0.13
N SER A 114 -6.54 -2.82 0.37
CA SER A 114 -6.58 -1.77 -0.67
C SER A 114 -5.23 -1.50 -1.32
N ALA A 115 -4.19 -2.28 -1.01
CA ALA A 115 -2.90 -2.14 -1.65
C ALA A 115 -2.98 -2.54 -3.13
N VAL A 116 -2.71 -1.60 -4.01
CA VAL A 116 -2.75 -1.80 -5.46
C VAL A 116 -1.37 -1.52 -6.03
N GLN A 117 -0.87 -2.45 -6.83
CA GLN A 117 0.36 -2.26 -7.57
C GLN A 117 0.11 -1.27 -8.72
N PRO A 118 0.94 -0.21 -8.90
CA PRO A 118 0.84 0.66 -10.06
C PRO A 118 1.13 -0.09 -11.36
N ASP A 119 0.58 0.40 -12.46
CA ASP A 119 0.92 -0.11 -13.79
C ASP A 119 2.38 0.28 -14.10
N LEU A 120 3.24 -0.73 -14.22
CA LEU A 120 4.65 -0.58 -14.56
C LEU A 120 4.92 -0.84 -16.05
N GLY A 121 3.87 -0.88 -16.88
CA GLY A 121 3.93 -1.03 -18.33
C GLY A 121 4.23 -2.45 -18.83
N HIS A 122 4.62 -3.39 -17.97
CA HIS A 122 4.85 -4.79 -18.31
C HIS A 122 4.59 -5.70 -17.10
N ILE A 123 4.02 -6.88 -17.37
CA ILE A 123 3.84 -7.94 -16.37
C ILE A 123 5.17 -8.69 -16.19
N LEU A 124 6.17 -8.01 -15.63
CA LEU A 124 7.45 -8.61 -15.29
C LEU A 124 7.62 -8.64 -13.78
N HIS A 125 7.73 -9.83 -13.20
CA HIS A 125 7.90 -10.02 -11.76
C HIS A 125 9.07 -9.19 -11.19
N SER A 126 10.19 -9.11 -11.91
CA SER A 126 11.36 -8.33 -11.50
C SER A 126 11.06 -6.83 -11.34
N ARG A 127 10.22 -6.24 -12.20
CA ARG A 127 9.81 -4.83 -12.09
C ARG A 127 8.95 -4.58 -10.85
N HIS A 128 8.01 -5.48 -10.59
CA HIS A 128 7.15 -5.39 -9.41
C HIS A 128 7.93 -5.62 -8.13
N GLN A 129 8.85 -6.57 -8.10
CA GLN A 129 9.76 -6.78 -6.96
C GLN A 129 10.62 -5.54 -6.71
N TYR A 130 11.21 -4.97 -7.75
CA TYR A 130 11.99 -3.73 -7.62
C TYR A 130 11.14 -2.61 -7.00
N HIS A 131 9.92 -2.40 -7.50
CA HIS A 131 9.02 -1.38 -6.96
C HIS A 131 8.69 -1.60 -5.48
N TRP A 132 8.36 -2.84 -5.09
CA TRP A 132 8.06 -3.19 -3.71
C TRP A 132 9.25 -2.96 -2.76
N HIS A 133 10.44 -3.28 -3.21
CA HIS A 133 11.64 -3.15 -2.37
C HIS A 133 12.23 -1.75 -2.32
N THR A 134 11.94 -0.91 -3.29
CA THR A 134 12.53 0.43 -3.39
C THR A 134 11.52 1.56 -3.27
N GLY A 135 10.22 1.31 -3.52
CA GLY A 135 9.19 2.33 -3.63
C GLY A 135 9.21 3.11 -4.95
N TYR A 136 10.10 2.77 -5.87
CA TYR A 136 10.28 3.46 -7.15
C TYR A 136 9.94 2.59 -8.35
N VAL A 137 9.46 3.23 -9.41
CA VAL A 137 9.34 2.57 -10.73
C VAL A 137 10.76 2.20 -11.19
N PRO A 138 10.97 1.02 -11.79
CA PRO A 138 12.28 0.61 -12.27
C PRO A 138 12.92 1.67 -13.17
N PRO A 139 14.12 2.14 -12.84
CA PRO A 139 14.79 3.18 -13.60
C PRO A 139 15.40 2.61 -14.87
N GLN A 140 15.62 3.50 -15.82
CA GLN A 140 16.38 3.17 -17.02
C GLN A 140 17.87 3.44 -16.86
N THR A 141 18.26 4.27 -15.89
CA THR A 141 19.64 4.77 -15.75
C THR A 141 20.21 4.65 -14.33
N VAL A 142 19.43 4.90 -13.30
CA VAL A 142 19.91 4.89 -11.90
C VAL A 142 19.03 3.96 -11.06
N ALA A 143 19.65 3.03 -10.35
CA ALA A 143 18.96 2.13 -9.45
C ALA A 143 18.71 2.77 -8.07
N ALA A 144 17.48 2.70 -7.58
CA ALA A 144 17.16 3.10 -6.21
C ALA A 144 17.63 2.03 -5.20
N PRO A 145 18.11 2.44 -4.02
CA PRO A 145 18.51 1.48 -3.00
C PRO A 145 17.30 0.71 -2.45
N HIS A 146 17.54 -0.54 -2.12
CA HIS A 146 16.58 -1.39 -1.41
C HIS A 146 16.29 -0.82 -0.01
N ILE A 147 15.08 -1.06 0.51
CA ILE A 147 14.66 -0.59 1.84
C ILE A 147 15.65 -0.97 2.95
N GLY A 148 16.21 -2.18 2.91
CA GLY A 148 17.23 -2.62 3.88
C GLY A 148 18.50 -1.79 3.80
N ALA A 149 18.93 -1.38 2.61
CA ALA A 149 20.10 -0.50 2.44
C ALA A 149 19.83 0.90 2.99
N TRP A 150 18.62 1.42 2.82
CA TRP A 150 18.19 2.67 3.44
C TRP A 150 18.24 2.59 4.97
N MET A 151 17.69 1.51 5.53
CA MET A 151 17.70 1.29 6.98
C MET A 151 19.12 1.21 7.52
N ALA A 152 19.99 0.44 6.89
CA ALA A 152 21.40 0.34 7.28
C ALA A 152 22.12 1.69 7.21
N LYS A 153 21.82 2.50 6.19
CA LYS A 153 22.41 3.84 6.03
C LYS A 153 21.95 4.82 7.12
N VAL A 154 20.67 4.79 7.48
CA VAL A 154 20.08 5.74 8.44
C VAL A 154 20.35 5.34 9.89
N LEU A 155 20.22 4.06 10.20
CA LEU A 155 20.35 3.54 11.58
C LEU A 155 21.76 3.13 11.94
N GLY A 156 22.65 2.99 10.96
CA GLY A 156 23.99 2.47 11.14
C GLY A 156 24.04 0.94 11.28
N GLN A 157 25.25 0.43 11.37
CA GLN A 157 25.51 -1.00 11.58
C GLN A 157 25.23 -1.38 13.04
N ARG A 158 24.54 -2.49 13.24
CA ARG A 158 24.35 -3.09 14.58
C ARG A 158 25.51 -3.99 15.00
N ASN A 159 26.27 -4.47 14.03
CA ASN A 159 27.37 -5.42 14.24
C ASN A 159 28.47 -5.11 13.21
N GLU A 160 29.74 -5.06 13.68
CA GLU A 160 30.89 -4.82 12.80
C GLU A 160 31.09 -5.93 11.75
N ALA A 161 30.61 -7.14 12.03
CA ALA A 161 30.74 -8.30 11.13
C ALA A 161 29.67 -8.34 10.02
N MET A 162 28.58 -7.57 10.17
CA MET A 162 27.50 -7.51 9.16
C MET A 162 27.12 -6.05 8.92
N PRO A 163 27.27 -5.58 7.67
CA PRO A 163 26.91 -4.23 7.30
C PRO A 163 25.42 -3.94 7.36
#